data_3109fbb84106198f4116c757a1128c4c
#
_entry.id   3109fbb84106198f4116c757a1128c4c
#
_cell.length_a   1.000
_cell.length_b   1.000
_cell.length_c   1.000
_cell.angle_alpha   90.00
_cell.angle_beta   90.00
_cell.angle_gamma   90.00
#
_symmetry.space_group_name_H-M   'P 1'
#
loop_
_entity.id
_entity.type
_entity.pdbx_description
1 polymer ?
#
loop_
_entity_poly.entity_id
_entity_poly.type
_entity_poly.pdbx_seq_one_letter_code
_entity_poly.pdbx_strand_id
1 'polypeptide(L)'
;MLAVVGWSGSGKTTLLEFLVSQLAARGLRVNVVKHSHHDIELEPPHKDSARLRMAGAAEVMIASPYRYAILRELRGEGEPPLAEQLARLARADLTLVEGYKWEPLPKLEVYRPSLGRPPLFPDDPLVVAVASDGPAPVGAGPAWLDLNAPGDVLQWLTEWMAMEAKVSTEQAVNRG
;
A
#
# COMPACT_ATOMS: atom_id res chain seq x y z
N MET A 1 -8.58 3.90 -2.24
CA MET A 1 -7.36 3.06 -2.28
C MET A 1 -6.23 3.89 -2.86
N LEU A 2 -5.01 3.79 -2.29
CA LEU A 2 -3.83 4.55 -2.72
C LEU A 2 -2.59 3.65 -2.71
N ALA A 3 -1.85 3.62 -3.80
CA ALA A 3 -0.56 2.94 -3.82
C ALA A 3 0.54 3.87 -3.28
N VAL A 4 1.45 3.33 -2.47
CA VAL A 4 2.65 4.03 -1.99
C VAL A 4 3.84 3.42 -2.70
N VAL A 5 4.41 4.17 -3.63
CA VAL A 5 5.43 3.71 -4.56
C VAL A 5 6.76 4.43 -4.34
N GLY A 6 7.80 3.99 -4.99
CA GLY A 6 9.15 4.55 -4.89
C GLY A 6 10.21 3.45 -4.86
N TRP A 7 11.47 3.82 -4.99
CA TRP A 7 12.59 2.88 -5.02
C TRP A 7 12.88 2.27 -3.63
N SER A 8 13.58 1.14 -3.62
CA SER A 8 14.04 0.55 -2.35
C SER A 8 14.90 1.57 -1.58
N GLY A 9 14.70 1.65 -0.26
CA GLY A 9 15.41 2.61 0.59
C GLY A 9 14.82 4.03 0.60
N SER A 10 13.77 4.34 -0.16
CA SER A 10 13.19 5.70 -0.17
C SER A 10 12.45 6.09 1.12
N GLY A 11 12.14 5.14 2.00
CA GLY A 11 11.45 5.41 3.27
C GLY A 11 9.94 5.13 3.24
N LYS A 12 9.43 4.40 2.23
CA LYS A 12 8.00 4.05 2.13
C LYS A 12 7.45 3.42 3.39
N THR A 13 8.11 2.39 3.90
CA THR A 13 7.65 1.66 5.09
C THR A 13 7.59 2.57 6.31
N THR A 14 8.59 3.43 6.52
CA THR A 14 8.60 4.40 7.63
C THR A 14 7.44 5.40 7.53
N LEU A 15 7.19 5.92 6.32
CA LEU A 15 6.06 6.81 6.08
C LEU A 15 4.73 6.07 6.32
N LEU A 16 4.59 4.84 5.81
CA LEU A 16 3.38 4.02 6.01
C LEU A 16 3.12 3.72 7.47
N GLU A 17 4.13 3.37 8.25
CA GLU A 17 4.00 3.15 9.70
C GLU A 17 3.44 4.39 10.40
N PHE A 18 3.96 5.56 10.07
CA PHE A 18 3.44 6.82 10.61
C PHE A 18 1.98 7.04 10.20
N LEU A 19 1.67 6.97 8.89
CA LEU A 19 0.33 7.23 8.37
C LEU A 19 -0.71 6.26 8.98
N VAL A 20 -0.41 4.96 8.99
CA VAL A 20 -1.29 3.94 9.57
C VAL A 20 -1.54 4.20 11.05
N SER A 21 -0.49 4.51 11.82
CA SER A 21 -0.60 4.83 13.24
C SER A 21 -1.52 6.03 13.48
N GLN A 22 -1.34 7.12 12.72
CA GLN A 22 -2.13 8.34 12.88
C GLN A 22 -3.59 8.17 12.44
N LEU A 23 -3.84 7.42 11.39
CA LEU A 23 -5.20 7.13 10.91
C LEU A 23 -5.94 6.20 11.88
N ALA A 24 -5.27 5.17 12.39
CA ALA A 24 -5.82 4.27 13.41
C ALA A 24 -6.15 5.00 14.72
N ALA A 25 -5.30 5.94 15.15
CA ALA A 25 -5.56 6.79 16.31
C ALA A 25 -6.82 7.69 16.14
N ARG A 26 -7.21 7.98 14.90
CA ARG A 26 -8.44 8.70 14.55
C ARG A 26 -9.66 7.77 14.40
N GLY A 27 -9.51 6.47 14.70
CA GLY A 27 -10.59 5.48 14.63
C GLY A 27 -10.83 4.93 13.22
N LEU A 28 -9.98 5.25 12.22
CA LEU A 28 -10.13 4.74 10.87
C LEU A 28 -9.54 3.33 10.75
N ARG A 29 -10.22 2.47 10.01
CA ARG A 29 -9.72 1.14 9.66
C ARG A 29 -8.88 1.25 8.39
N VAL A 30 -7.61 0.86 8.49
CA VAL A 30 -6.66 0.91 7.37
C VAL A 30 -6.17 -0.50 7.06
N ASN A 31 -6.35 -0.94 5.83
CA ASN A 31 -5.70 -2.13 5.30
C ASN A 31 -4.37 -1.74 4.65
N VAL A 32 -3.39 -2.64 4.76
CA VAL A 32 -2.11 -2.50 4.06
C VAL A 32 -1.83 -3.78 3.29
N VAL A 33 -1.53 -3.64 1.99
CA VAL A 33 -0.98 -4.70 1.15
C VAL A 33 0.47 -4.35 0.87
N LYS A 34 1.38 -5.28 1.14
CA LYS A 34 2.80 -5.11 0.84
C LYS A 34 3.24 -6.14 -0.18
N HIS A 35 3.73 -5.69 -1.32
CA HIS A 35 4.31 -6.55 -2.34
C HIS A 35 5.79 -6.85 -2.03
N SER A 36 6.16 -8.11 -2.15
CA SER A 36 7.55 -8.56 -2.03
C SER A 36 7.91 -9.39 -3.26
N HIS A 37 9.09 -9.13 -3.83
CA HIS A 37 9.66 -9.97 -4.90
C HIS A 37 10.47 -11.14 -4.34
N HIS A 38 10.59 -11.25 -3.03
CA HIS A 38 11.29 -12.33 -2.34
C HIS A 38 10.28 -13.27 -1.69
N ASP A 39 10.71 -14.50 -1.49
CA ASP A 39 9.93 -15.45 -0.70
C ASP A 39 9.65 -14.91 0.70
N ILE A 40 8.44 -15.12 1.18
CA ILE A 40 7.97 -14.58 2.46
C ILE A 40 8.01 -15.69 3.49
N GLU A 41 9.01 -15.67 4.36
CA GLU A 41 9.06 -16.56 5.52
C GLU A 41 8.28 -15.93 6.68
N LEU A 42 7.05 -16.42 6.92
CA LEU A 42 6.15 -15.93 7.98
C LEU A 42 6.26 -16.74 9.27
N GLU A 43 6.85 -17.92 9.22
CA GLU A 43 7.00 -18.84 10.36
C GLU A 43 8.22 -19.74 10.20
N PRO A 44 8.86 -20.15 11.32
CA PRO A 44 9.94 -21.12 11.27
C PRO A 44 9.49 -22.44 10.65
N PRO A 45 10.34 -23.11 9.82
CA PRO A 45 9.96 -24.29 9.04
C PRO A 45 9.62 -25.54 9.90
N HIS A 46 10.00 -25.55 11.18
CA HIS A 46 9.70 -26.64 12.11
C HIS A 46 8.33 -26.51 12.80
N LYS A 47 7.59 -25.42 12.60
CA LYS A 47 6.24 -25.26 13.16
C LYS A 47 5.24 -26.18 12.47
N ASP A 48 4.20 -26.57 13.20
CA ASP A 48 3.18 -27.49 12.69
C ASP A 48 2.49 -26.95 11.44
N SER A 49 2.19 -25.66 11.40
CA SER A 49 1.63 -24.97 10.26
C SER A 49 2.53 -25.05 9.02
N ALA A 50 3.85 -24.81 9.17
CA ALA A 50 4.81 -24.96 8.09
C ALA A 50 4.89 -26.43 7.61
N ARG A 51 4.89 -27.40 8.53
CA ARG A 51 4.88 -28.83 8.19
C ARG A 51 3.64 -29.21 7.41
N LEU A 52 2.44 -28.71 7.78
CA LEU A 52 1.21 -28.96 7.05
C LEU A 52 1.25 -28.36 5.63
N ARG A 53 1.78 -27.14 5.46
CA ARG A 53 2.01 -26.54 4.14
C ARG A 53 2.94 -27.38 3.27
N MET A 54 4.09 -27.79 3.82
CA MET A 54 5.05 -28.63 3.11
C MET A 54 4.49 -30.04 2.79
N ALA A 55 3.58 -30.56 3.61
CA ALA A 55 2.92 -31.84 3.36
C ALA A 55 1.87 -31.78 2.24
N GLY A 56 1.54 -30.60 1.73
CA GLY A 56 0.68 -30.45 0.56
C GLY A 56 -0.66 -29.73 0.81
N ALA A 57 -0.90 -29.17 2.00
CA ALA A 57 -2.11 -28.36 2.22
C ALA A 57 -2.14 -27.17 1.25
N ALA A 58 -3.27 -26.95 0.57
CA ALA A 58 -3.44 -25.82 -0.35
C ALA A 58 -3.42 -24.48 0.40
N GLU A 59 -4.11 -24.43 1.53
CA GLU A 59 -4.12 -23.28 2.45
C GLU A 59 -4.02 -23.78 3.90
N VAL A 60 -3.36 -23.03 4.75
CA VAL A 60 -3.31 -23.27 6.19
C VAL A 60 -3.78 -22.00 6.90
N MET A 61 -4.85 -22.12 7.69
CA MET A 61 -5.29 -21.05 8.58
C MET A 61 -4.71 -21.27 9.98
N ILE A 62 -4.02 -20.27 10.47
CA ILE A 62 -3.56 -20.21 11.86
C ILE A 62 -4.46 -19.23 12.58
N ALA A 63 -5.16 -19.67 13.61
CA ALA A 63 -6.10 -18.82 14.36
C ALA A 63 -5.82 -18.85 15.86
N SER A 64 -5.99 -17.68 16.49
CA SER A 64 -5.89 -17.50 17.93
C SER A 64 -6.92 -16.46 18.39
N PRO A 65 -7.18 -16.30 19.71
CA PRO A 65 -8.05 -15.22 20.21
C PRO A 65 -7.60 -13.80 19.85
N TYR A 66 -6.37 -13.63 19.39
CA TYR A 66 -5.75 -12.32 19.14
C TYR A 66 -5.60 -12.00 17.66
N ARG A 67 -5.41 -13.00 16.81
CA ARG A 67 -5.16 -12.81 15.38
C ARG A 67 -5.32 -14.12 14.63
N TYR A 68 -5.54 -14.02 13.33
CA TYR A 68 -5.45 -15.15 12.41
C TYR A 68 -4.65 -14.78 11.17
N ALA A 69 -4.11 -15.80 10.50
CA ALA A 69 -3.46 -15.67 9.20
C ALA A 69 -3.87 -16.82 8.30
N ILE A 70 -3.96 -16.57 7.00
CA ILE A 70 -4.16 -17.59 5.97
C ILE A 70 -2.91 -17.59 5.11
N LEU A 71 -2.28 -18.75 5.00
CA LEU A 71 -1.10 -18.99 4.19
C LEU A 71 -1.48 -19.90 3.02
N ARG A 72 -1.31 -19.42 1.80
CA ARG A 72 -1.52 -20.17 0.56
C ARG A 72 -0.20 -20.36 -0.15
N GLU A 73 0.12 -21.62 -0.48
CA GLU A 73 1.25 -21.97 -1.33
C GLU A 73 0.84 -21.92 -2.80
N LEU A 74 1.47 -21.06 -3.59
CA LEU A 74 1.12 -20.90 -5.01
C LEU A 74 1.60 -22.07 -5.88
N ARG A 75 2.66 -22.80 -5.49
CA ARG A 75 3.14 -24.05 -6.11
C ARG A 75 3.24 -24.02 -7.63
N GLY A 76 3.70 -22.90 -8.18
CA GLY A 76 3.81 -22.71 -9.63
C GLY A 76 2.58 -22.06 -10.27
N GLU A 77 1.51 -21.84 -9.52
CA GLU A 77 0.51 -20.84 -9.89
C GLU A 77 1.19 -19.45 -9.92
N GLY A 78 0.82 -18.61 -10.85
CA GLY A 78 1.29 -17.21 -10.86
C GLY A 78 0.80 -16.45 -9.64
N GLU A 79 1.44 -15.31 -9.34
CA GLU A 79 0.91 -14.39 -8.33
C GLU A 79 -0.52 -13.98 -8.67
N PRO A 80 -1.49 -14.09 -7.73
CA PRO A 80 -2.86 -13.65 -7.98
C PRO A 80 -2.89 -12.16 -8.32
N PRO A 81 -3.76 -11.73 -9.25
CA PRO A 81 -3.96 -10.30 -9.51
C PRO A 81 -4.27 -9.52 -8.23
N LEU A 82 -3.84 -8.26 -8.16
CA LEU A 82 -4.07 -7.42 -6.98
C LEU A 82 -5.56 -7.37 -6.58
N ALA A 83 -6.47 -7.36 -7.56
CA ALA A 83 -7.91 -7.36 -7.29
C ALA A 83 -8.37 -8.61 -6.49
N GLU A 84 -7.83 -9.78 -6.77
CA GLU A 84 -8.13 -11.00 -6.01
C GLU A 84 -7.53 -10.96 -4.60
N GLN A 85 -6.33 -10.40 -4.45
CA GLN A 85 -5.70 -10.22 -3.16
C GLN A 85 -6.51 -9.25 -2.29
N LEU A 86 -6.98 -8.14 -2.86
CA LEU A 86 -7.81 -7.15 -2.19
C LEU A 86 -9.17 -7.71 -1.77
N ALA A 87 -9.77 -8.59 -2.57
CA ALA A 87 -11.05 -9.23 -2.26
C ALA A 87 -11.01 -10.13 -1.00
N ARG A 88 -9.82 -10.51 -0.55
CA ARG A 88 -9.61 -11.29 0.68
C ARG A 88 -9.53 -10.43 1.94
N LEU A 89 -9.41 -9.11 1.79
CA LEU A 89 -9.33 -8.19 2.91
C LEU A 89 -10.72 -7.80 3.41
N ALA A 90 -10.84 -7.61 4.71
CA ALA A 90 -12.04 -7.02 5.28
C ALA A 90 -12.23 -5.58 4.80
N ARG A 91 -13.46 -5.07 4.82
CA ARG A 91 -13.75 -3.67 4.50
C ARG A 91 -12.99 -2.73 5.44
N ALA A 92 -12.39 -1.70 4.86
CA ALA A 92 -11.67 -0.65 5.57
C ALA A 92 -12.01 0.72 4.98
N ASP A 93 -11.71 1.78 5.73
CA ASP A 93 -11.92 3.16 5.30
C ASP A 93 -10.85 3.58 4.27
N LEU A 94 -9.65 2.97 4.36
CA LEU A 94 -8.57 3.14 3.41
C LEU A 94 -7.82 1.82 3.21
N THR A 95 -7.43 1.51 1.97
CA THR A 95 -6.43 0.49 1.66
C THR A 95 -5.20 1.16 1.07
N LEU A 96 -4.06 0.98 1.72
CA LEU A 96 -2.74 1.40 1.26
C LEU A 96 -2.03 0.20 0.65
N VAL A 97 -1.41 0.38 -0.51
CA VAL A 97 -0.73 -0.68 -1.24
C VAL A 97 0.74 -0.30 -1.40
N GLU A 98 1.65 -0.95 -0.67
CA GLU A 98 3.10 -0.72 -0.81
C GLU A 98 3.66 -1.51 -1.97
N GLY A 99 4.29 -0.82 -2.90
CA GLY A 99 4.78 -1.41 -4.16
C GLY A 99 3.75 -1.28 -5.28
N TYR A 100 3.66 -2.30 -6.13
CA TYR A 100 2.72 -2.31 -7.27
C TYR A 100 2.83 -1.07 -8.15
N LYS A 101 4.06 -0.66 -8.49
CA LYS A 101 4.35 0.58 -9.24
C LYS A 101 3.59 0.69 -10.56
N TRP A 102 3.30 -0.44 -11.18
CA TRP A 102 2.75 -0.51 -12.53
C TRP A 102 1.23 -0.77 -12.54
N GLU A 103 0.61 -0.93 -11.36
CA GLU A 103 -0.83 -1.05 -11.27
C GLU A 103 -1.52 0.29 -11.55
N PRO A 104 -2.70 0.27 -12.21
CA PRO A 104 -3.43 1.49 -12.56
C PRO A 104 -4.20 2.07 -11.36
N LEU A 105 -3.47 2.46 -10.33
CA LEU A 105 -3.98 3.04 -9.09
C LEU A 105 -3.46 4.46 -8.90
N PRO A 106 -4.20 5.35 -8.23
CA PRO A 106 -3.64 6.59 -7.70
C PRO A 106 -2.44 6.30 -6.82
N LYS A 107 -1.36 7.08 -6.96
CA LYS A 107 -0.08 6.84 -6.31
C LYS A 107 0.42 8.03 -5.52
N LEU A 108 0.92 7.76 -4.33
CA LEU A 108 1.83 8.61 -3.59
C LEU A 108 3.24 8.08 -3.81
N GLU A 109 4.08 8.85 -4.52
CA GLU A 109 5.48 8.48 -4.68
C GLU A 109 6.30 8.97 -3.48
N VAL A 110 7.13 8.11 -2.91
CA VAL A 110 8.17 8.47 -1.94
C VAL A 110 9.49 8.56 -2.69
N TYR A 111 9.95 9.79 -2.89
CA TYR A 111 11.11 10.10 -3.72
C TYR A 111 12.24 10.73 -2.91
N ARG A 112 13.45 10.18 -3.05
CA ARG A 112 14.68 10.73 -2.51
C ARG A 112 15.70 10.94 -3.61
N PRO A 113 16.01 12.19 -3.99
CA PRO A 113 17.06 12.51 -4.97
C PRO A 113 18.40 11.86 -4.65
N SER A 114 18.76 11.76 -3.36
CA SER A 114 20.02 11.18 -2.88
C SER A 114 20.22 9.70 -3.24
N LEU A 115 19.15 8.98 -3.61
CA LEU A 115 19.24 7.59 -4.08
C LEU A 115 19.75 7.48 -5.53
N GLY A 116 19.86 8.59 -6.27
CA GLY A 116 20.30 8.60 -7.66
C GLY A 116 19.40 7.82 -8.61
N ARG A 117 18.14 7.60 -8.24
CA ARG A 117 17.13 6.92 -9.06
C ARG A 117 16.18 7.95 -9.67
N PRO A 118 15.72 7.72 -10.92
CA PRO A 118 14.75 8.64 -11.52
C PRO A 118 13.43 8.62 -10.74
N PRO A 119 12.73 9.77 -10.62
CA PRO A 119 11.37 9.80 -10.11
C PRO A 119 10.41 9.09 -11.08
N LEU A 120 9.27 8.65 -10.58
CA LEU A 120 8.22 8.00 -11.37
C LEU A 120 7.22 9.02 -11.94
N PHE A 121 6.95 10.09 -11.21
CA PHE A 121 5.88 11.05 -11.50
C PHE A 121 5.93 11.69 -12.89
N PRO A 122 7.08 11.90 -13.56
CA PRO A 122 7.07 12.50 -14.89
C PRO A 122 6.45 11.57 -15.95
N ASP A 123 6.59 10.26 -15.76
CA ASP A 123 6.17 9.24 -16.73
C ASP A 123 4.88 8.52 -16.33
N ASP A 124 4.36 8.78 -15.11
CA ASP A 124 3.15 8.13 -14.60
C ASP A 124 2.11 9.18 -14.15
N PRO A 125 1.08 9.45 -14.97
CA PRO A 125 0.03 10.42 -14.64
C PRO A 125 -0.85 10.02 -13.45
N LEU A 126 -0.74 8.79 -12.96
CA LEU A 126 -1.45 8.32 -11.77
C LEU A 126 -0.71 8.68 -10.47
N VAL A 127 0.49 9.23 -10.55
CA VAL A 127 1.14 9.82 -9.37
C VAL A 127 0.46 11.15 -9.05
N VAL A 128 -0.37 11.14 -8.02
CA VAL A 128 -1.18 12.29 -7.58
C VAL A 128 -0.45 13.16 -6.53
N ALA A 129 0.55 12.57 -5.86
CA ALA A 129 1.43 13.29 -4.94
C ALA A 129 2.82 12.68 -4.87
N VAL A 130 3.81 13.49 -4.52
CA VAL A 130 5.19 13.08 -4.25
C VAL A 130 5.60 13.57 -2.87
N ALA A 131 6.00 12.64 -2.00
CA ALA A 131 6.65 12.96 -0.74
C ALA A 131 8.17 12.87 -0.94
N SER A 132 8.88 13.99 -0.80
CA SER A 132 10.32 14.07 -1.07
C SER A 132 11.04 14.90 -0.03
N ASP A 133 12.33 14.61 0.18
CA ASP A 133 13.26 15.45 0.94
C ASP A 133 14.03 16.46 0.04
N GLY A 134 13.72 16.48 -1.26
CA GLY A 134 14.24 17.44 -2.23
C GLY A 134 13.20 18.47 -2.65
N PRO A 135 13.65 19.56 -3.30
CA PRO A 135 12.77 20.62 -3.75
C PRO A 135 11.81 20.14 -4.86
N ALA A 136 10.64 20.78 -4.92
CA ALA A 136 9.71 20.58 -6.02
C ALA A 136 10.34 21.01 -7.36
N PRO A 137 10.12 20.28 -8.45
CA PRO A 137 10.52 20.73 -9.77
C PRO A 137 9.71 21.97 -10.20
N VAL A 138 10.28 22.75 -11.12
CA VAL A 138 9.57 23.90 -11.68
C VAL A 138 8.49 23.40 -12.66
N GLY A 139 7.27 23.89 -12.50
CA GLY A 139 6.14 23.58 -13.39
C GLY A 139 4.94 22.98 -12.67
N ALA A 140 3.88 22.70 -13.43
CA ALA A 140 2.70 21.99 -12.93
C ALA A 140 3.01 20.48 -12.79
N GLY A 141 2.60 19.90 -11.68
CA GLY A 141 2.84 18.49 -11.39
C GLY A 141 1.94 17.97 -10.27
N PRO A 142 2.19 16.78 -9.75
CA PRO A 142 1.52 16.24 -8.59
C PRO A 142 1.76 17.12 -7.35
N ALA A 143 0.93 16.98 -6.32
CA ALA A 143 1.18 17.63 -5.03
C ALA A 143 2.59 17.27 -4.50
N TRP A 144 3.36 18.29 -4.09
CA TRP A 144 4.71 18.07 -3.56
C TRP A 144 4.73 18.30 -2.06
N LEU A 145 5.11 17.26 -1.33
CA LEU A 145 5.02 17.18 0.14
C LEU A 145 6.42 16.96 0.72
N ASP A 146 6.69 17.57 1.87
CA ASP A 146 7.96 17.35 2.57
C ASP A 146 7.95 15.99 3.28
N LEU A 147 8.82 15.08 2.85
CA LEU A 147 8.99 13.77 3.47
C LEU A 147 9.51 13.86 4.93
N ASN A 148 10.18 14.95 5.29
CA ASN A 148 10.65 15.18 6.66
C ASN A 148 9.57 15.76 7.58
N ALA A 149 8.44 16.19 7.00
CA ALA A 149 7.24 16.64 7.71
C ALA A 149 6.07 15.68 7.44
N PRO A 150 6.10 14.43 7.95
CA PRO A 150 5.09 13.42 7.61
C PRO A 150 3.66 13.81 8.04
N GLY A 151 3.52 14.81 8.92
CA GLY A 151 2.24 15.43 9.25
C GLY A 151 1.56 16.10 8.06
N ASP A 152 2.33 16.72 7.16
CA ASP A 152 1.82 17.36 5.94
C ASP A 152 1.32 16.30 4.95
N VAL A 153 2.05 15.15 4.85
CA VAL A 153 1.61 14.01 4.06
C VAL A 153 0.30 13.42 4.60
N LEU A 154 0.16 13.34 5.92
CA LEU A 154 -1.07 12.89 6.57
C LEU A 154 -2.24 13.84 6.32
N GLN A 155 -2.01 15.14 6.39
CA GLN A 155 -3.03 16.15 6.09
C GLN A 155 -3.49 15.99 4.64
N TRP A 156 -2.57 15.99 3.69
CA TRP A 156 -2.88 15.78 2.28
C TRP A 156 -3.66 14.48 2.05
N LEU A 157 -3.23 13.38 2.66
CA LEU A 157 -3.92 12.08 2.52
C LEU A 157 -5.36 12.15 3.02
N THR A 158 -5.59 12.83 4.14
CA THR A 158 -6.94 13.00 4.71
C THR A 158 -7.84 13.81 3.79
N GLU A 159 -7.33 14.89 3.20
CA GLU A 159 -8.03 15.73 2.23
C GLU A 159 -8.33 14.96 0.94
N TRP A 160 -7.34 14.20 0.43
CA TRP A 160 -7.49 13.35 -0.74
C TRP A 160 -8.57 12.27 -0.52
N MET A 161 -8.60 11.61 0.63
CA MET A 161 -9.63 10.63 0.99
C MET A 161 -11.03 11.27 0.96
N ALA A 162 -11.17 12.49 1.48
CA ALA A 162 -12.45 13.19 1.49
C ALA A 162 -12.93 13.56 0.08
N MET A 163 -12.02 13.91 -0.82
CA MET A 163 -12.34 14.18 -2.23
C MET A 163 -12.78 12.93 -2.96
N GLU A 164 -12.04 11.82 -2.81
CA GLU A 164 -12.37 10.54 -3.44
C GLU A 164 -13.75 10.01 -2.97
N ALA A 165 -14.08 10.18 -1.70
CA ALA A 165 -15.39 9.80 -1.17
C ALA A 165 -16.53 10.58 -1.82
N LYS A 166 -16.36 11.89 -2.07
CA LYS A 166 -17.36 12.73 -2.75
C LYS A 166 -17.56 12.29 -4.20
N VAL A 167 -16.46 12.10 -4.95
CA VAL A 167 -16.52 11.64 -6.35
C VAL A 167 -17.24 10.29 -6.46
N SER A 168 -16.93 9.36 -5.56
CA SER A 168 -17.58 8.04 -5.54
C SER A 168 -19.08 8.13 -5.28
N THR A 169 -19.51 9.04 -4.40
CA THR A 169 -20.92 9.26 -4.07
C THR A 169 -21.68 9.88 -5.26
N GLU A 170 -21.11 10.87 -5.92
CA GLU A 170 -21.70 11.52 -7.10
C GLU A 170 -21.87 10.55 -8.27
N GLN A 171 -20.88 9.68 -8.50
CA GLN A 171 -20.95 8.64 -9.53
C GLN A 171 -22.02 7.58 -9.24
N ALA A 172 -22.24 7.24 -7.97
CA ALA A 172 -23.28 6.31 -7.56
C ALA A 172 -24.69 6.89 -7.78
N VAL A 173 -24.88 8.18 -7.48
CA VAL A 173 -26.17 8.89 -7.70
C VAL A 173 -26.51 9.01 -9.19
N ASN A 174 -25.51 9.24 -10.05
CA ASN A 174 -25.75 9.41 -11.51
C ASN A 174 -25.99 8.10 -12.27
N ARG A 175 -25.83 6.94 -11.62
CA ARG A 175 -26.04 5.59 -12.21
C ARG A 175 -27.35 4.91 -11.75
N GLY A 176 -28.09 5.53 -10.85
CA GLY A 176 -29.39 5.02 -10.35
C GLY A 176 -30.56 5.80 -10.93
#